data_1d1ef558ab82afb4c4dbf261ed43d6ad
#
_entry.id   1d1ef558ab82afb4c4dbf261ed43d6ad
#
_cell.length_a   1.000
_cell.length_b   1.000
_cell.length_c   1.000
_cell.angle_alpha   90.00
_cell.angle_beta   90.00
_cell.angle_gamma   90.00
#
_symmetry.space_group_name_H-M   'P 1'
#
loop_
_entity.id
_entity.type
_entity.pdbx_description
1 polymer ?
#
loop_
_entity_poly.entity_id
_entity_poly.type
_entity_poly.pdbx_seq_one_letter_code
_entity_poly.pdbx_strand_id
1 'polypeptide(L)'
;MSFYTNIRYGKMRLVGRFKTDREDLRPQDRCVVRTDRGKELGVVLTKLEPIPETLPPESLWDVVRRAGPEDLVHAERLEKESVPRAARVCKDLIRRLNLPMKLTEVDYVFGGERVIFYFTSETRVDFRELVRLLAQEFRTRIELKQVGARDQARLIGDAGHCGLELCCRAHLKDLGGITMDMAKVQKHTADPSKITGRCGKLLCCLRYEYTWYTESRELLPPKGSRVEWAKGTGVVVEQNLLLREVILEPEGGGDRVVVKLEEIRGAPKSAAGCSGCAAPKAGPPPEATAEPAPADTAVRRKLEQETRVGLPVVSDGFWIYAAKAAEVAPGSGKTVDLGGPRVALFNVDGRFYALADACPHQGGPLGEGRLEGGAVTCPWHQWKFDVATGRGLSVSGAQARPYEVGRAGEDLFIKV
;
A
#
# COMPACT_ATOMS: atom_id res chain seq x y z
N MET A 1 34.45 -15.04 1.72
CA MET A 1 34.17 -13.57 1.73
C MET A 1 32.81 -13.36 2.36
N SER A 2 32.70 -12.38 3.24
CA SER A 2 31.37 -12.13 3.87
C SER A 2 30.62 -11.09 3.05
N PHE A 3 29.36 -11.39 2.79
CA PHE A 3 28.43 -10.54 2.05
C PHE A 3 27.34 -10.01 2.97
N TYR A 4 26.64 -8.97 2.57
CA TYR A 4 25.42 -8.54 3.21
C TYR A 4 24.26 -8.42 2.22
N THR A 5 23.05 -8.50 2.73
CA THR A 5 21.80 -8.30 1.97
C THR A 5 20.71 -7.74 2.87
N ASN A 6 19.70 -7.12 2.26
CA ASN A 6 18.52 -6.68 2.97
C ASN A 6 17.50 -7.82 3.02
N ILE A 7 16.99 -8.11 4.22
CA ILE A 7 16.00 -9.16 4.44
C ILE A 7 14.79 -8.58 5.14
N ARG A 8 13.61 -8.94 4.63
CA ARG A 8 12.32 -8.60 5.23
C ARG A 8 11.85 -9.73 6.13
N TYR A 9 11.48 -9.41 7.38
CA TYR A 9 11.12 -10.40 8.39
C TYR A 9 10.00 -9.93 9.31
N GLY A 10 9.36 -10.87 10.02
CA GLY A 10 8.29 -10.63 10.99
C GLY A 10 6.98 -10.10 10.39
N LYS A 11 5.92 -10.09 11.18
CA LYS A 11 4.59 -9.58 10.78
C LYS A 11 4.60 -8.10 10.41
N MET A 12 5.41 -7.30 11.09
CA MET A 12 5.60 -5.88 10.77
C MET A 12 6.37 -5.65 9.47
N ARG A 13 6.81 -6.73 8.78
CA ARG A 13 7.62 -6.66 7.56
C ARG A 13 8.82 -5.72 7.73
N LEU A 14 9.51 -5.87 8.84
CA LEU A 14 10.73 -5.11 9.11
C LEU A 14 11.79 -5.47 8.07
N VAL A 15 12.62 -4.51 7.75
CA VAL A 15 13.75 -4.71 6.84
C VAL A 15 15.03 -4.43 7.62
N GLY A 16 15.93 -5.40 7.63
CA GLY A 16 17.24 -5.28 8.25
C GLY A 16 18.34 -5.67 7.30
N ARG A 17 19.58 -5.31 7.66
CA ARG A 17 20.79 -5.73 6.95
C ARG A 17 21.36 -6.97 7.62
N PHE A 18 21.61 -8.01 6.83
CA PHE A 18 22.06 -9.30 7.33
C PHE A 18 23.35 -9.70 6.63
N LYS A 19 24.32 -10.16 7.41
CA LYS A 19 25.56 -10.73 6.89
C LYS A 19 25.43 -12.23 6.64
N THR A 20 26.15 -12.72 5.65
CA THR A 20 26.18 -14.11 5.27
C THR A 20 27.48 -14.45 4.56
N ASP A 21 27.97 -15.67 4.75
CA ASP A 21 29.09 -16.23 3.99
C ASP A 21 28.63 -17.08 2.79
N ARG A 22 27.32 -17.16 2.59
CA ARG A 22 26.70 -17.91 1.50
C ARG A 22 26.61 -17.07 0.25
N GLU A 23 27.09 -17.61 -0.87
CA GLU A 23 27.04 -16.96 -2.19
C GLU A 23 25.82 -17.39 -3.02
N ASP A 24 25.06 -18.39 -2.54
CA ASP A 24 23.94 -19.00 -3.25
C ASP A 24 22.59 -18.33 -3.00
N LEU A 25 22.52 -17.32 -2.12
CA LEU A 25 21.28 -16.61 -1.83
C LEU A 25 20.90 -15.60 -2.92
N ARG A 26 19.66 -15.64 -3.35
CA ARG A 26 19.10 -14.75 -4.38
C ARG A 26 17.90 -13.95 -3.83
N PRO A 27 17.57 -12.80 -4.45
CA PRO A 27 16.34 -12.10 -4.15
C PRO A 27 15.14 -13.04 -4.25
N GLN A 28 14.21 -12.92 -3.30
CA GLN A 28 13.03 -13.75 -3.07
C GLN A 28 13.31 -15.10 -2.38
N ASP A 29 14.57 -15.50 -2.15
CA ASP A 29 14.84 -16.68 -1.34
C ASP A 29 14.35 -16.50 0.10
N ARG A 30 13.83 -17.56 0.68
CA ARG A 30 13.49 -17.60 2.11
C ARG A 30 14.67 -18.10 2.91
N CYS A 31 14.95 -17.47 4.02
CA CYS A 31 16.05 -17.81 4.92
C CYS A 31 15.63 -17.68 6.38
N VAL A 32 16.27 -18.48 7.21
CA VAL A 32 16.18 -18.36 8.66
C VAL A 32 17.26 -17.38 9.10
N VAL A 33 16.85 -16.32 9.79
CA VAL A 33 17.71 -15.26 10.28
C VAL A 33 17.68 -15.17 11.79
N ARG A 34 18.70 -14.58 12.37
CA ARG A 34 18.77 -14.29 13.81
C ARG A 34 18.68 -12.79 14.03
N THR A 35 17.71 -12.36 14.81
CA THR A 35 17.49 -10.98 15.21
C THR A 35 17.52 -10.86 16.74
N ASP A 36 17.32 -9.64 17.28
CA ASP A 36 17.11 -9.42 18.73
C ASP A 36 15.85 -10.08 19.26
N ARG A 37 14.91 -10.42 18.38
CA ARG A 37 13.66 -11.08 18.72
C ARG A 37 13.78 -12.60 18.80
N GLY A 38 14.82 -13.18 18.19
CA GLY A 38 15.04 -14.63 18.08
C GLY A 38 15.30 -15.06 16.64
N LYS A 39 15.04 -16.35 16.35
CA LYS A 39 15.10 -16.86 14.98
C LYS A 39 13.82 -16.52 14.24
N GLU A 40 13.97 -15.91 13.06
CA GLU A 40 12.84 -15.51 12.23
C GLU A 40 12.97 -16.04 10.81
N LEU A 41 11.83 -16.24 10.14
CA LEU A 41 11.81 -16.52 8.72
C LEU A 41 11.77 -15.20 7.95
N GLY A 42 12.76 -14.98 7.09
CA GLY A 42 12.87 -13.77 6.27
C GLY A 42 12.86 -14.07 4.79
N VAL A 43 12.67 -13.01 4.01
CA VAL A 43 12.73 -13.01 2.54
C VAL A 43 13.83 -12.06 2.10
N VAL A 44 14.77 -12.55 1.31
CA VAL A 44 15.86 -11.77 0.73
C VAL A 44 15.29 -10.76 -0.26
N LEU A 45 15.65 -9.48 -0.12
CA LEU A 45 15.13 -8.41 -0.97
C LEU A 45 16.13 -7.96 -2.03
N THR A 46 17.43 -7.94 -1.70
CA THR A 46 18.46 -7.41 -2.59
C THR A 46 19.46 -8.51 -2.95
N LYS A 47 20.25 -8.25 -4.01
CA LYS A 47 21.41 -9.09 -4.30
C LYS A 47 22.41 -9.02 -3.17
N LEU A 48 23.26 -10.03 -3.07
CA LEU A 48 24.42 -10.03 -2.16
C LEU A 48 25.42 -8.97 -2.60
N GLU A 49 25.87 -8.18 -1.65
CA GLU A 49 26.93 -7.18 -1.85
C GLU A 49 28.06 -7.45 -0.86
N PRO A 50 29.33 -7.23 -1.23
CA PRO A 50 30.44 -7.32 -0.29
C PRO A 50 30.24 -6.29 0.82
N ILE A 51 30.60 -6.65 2.05
CA ILE A 51 30.48 -5.74 3.20
C ILE A 51 31.49 -4.60 3.02
N PRO A 52 31.03 -3.34 2.87
CA PRO A 52 31.92 -2.21 2.76
C PRO A 52 32.62 -1.95 4.11
N GLU A 53 33.91 -1.54 4.07
CA GLU A 53 34.70 -1.24 5.28
C GLU A 53 34.06 -0.18 6.20
N THR A 54 33.20 0.68 5.62
CA THR A 54 32.47 1.73 6.36
C THR A 54 31.30 1.20 7.16
N LEU A 55 30.89 -0.07 6.98
CA LEU A 55 29.75 -0.66 7.67
C LEU A 55 30.25 -1.52 8.84
N PRO A 56 30.00 -1.11 10.10
CA PRO A 56 30.46 -1.89 11.24
C PRO A 56 29.75 -3.26 11.26
N PRO A 57 30.50 -4.37 11.34
CA PRO A 57 29.93 -5.72 11.33
C PRO A 57 28.91 -5.97 12.44
N GLU A 58 29.00 -5.24 13.54
CA GLU A 58 28.10 -5.29 14.70
C GLU A 58 26.71 -4.74 14.40
N SER A 59 26.56 -3.92 13.36
CA SER A 59 25.27 -3.40 12.90
C SER A 59 24.50 -4.37 12.01
N LEU A 60 25.08 -5.52 11.69
CA LEU A 60 24.51 -6.54 10.82
C LEU A 60 24.00 -7.73 11.63
N TRP A 61 22.81 -8.15 11.31
CA TRP A 61 22.22 -9.40 11.81
C TRP A 61 22.80 -10.60 11.03
N ASP A 62 22.55 -11.82 11.50
CA ASP A 62 23.07 -13.03 10.88
C ASP A 62 22.02 -13.78 10.06
N VAL A 63 22.39 -14.22 8.85
CA VAL A 63 21.67 -15.27 8.16
C VAL A 63 22.14 -16.62 8.70
N VAL A 64 21.26 -17.36 9.33
CA VAL A 64 21.58 -18.68 9.90
C VAL A 64 21.72 -19.74 8.80
N ARG A 65 20.70 -19.78 7.90
CA ARG A 65 20.68 -20.70 6.75
C ARG A 65 19.58 -20.37 5.77
N ARG A 66 19.63 -20.92 4.56
CA ARG A 66 18.49 -20.94 3.65
C ARG A 66 17.37 -21.79 4.26
N ALA A 67 16.12 -21.35 4.11
CA ALA A 67 14.98 -22.10 4.62
C ALA A 67 14.74 -23.36 3.78
N GLY A 68 14.57 -24.48 4.47
CA GLY A 68 14.18 -25.74 3.84
C GLY A 68 12.66 -25.93 3.81
N PRO A 69 12.17 -26.99 3.15
CA PRO A 69 10.73 -27.30 3.11
C PRO A 69 10.11 -27.45 4.50
N GLU A 70 10.81 -28.04 5.45
CA GLU A 70 10.35 -28.21 6.84
C GLU A 70 10.13 -26.88 7.54
N ASP A 71 10.97 -25.86 7.26
CA ASP A 71 10.81 -24.53 7.82
C ASP A 71 9.55 -23.84 7.28
N LEU A 72 9.24 -24.06 6.02
CA LEU A 72 8.05 -23.51 5.40
C LEU A 72 6.78 -24.14 5.98
N VAL A 73 6.79 -25.46 6.15
CA VAL A 73 5.68 -26.20 6.81
C VAL A 73 5.52 -25.74 8.26
N HIS A 74 6.63 -25.56 8.99
CA HIS A 74 6.59 -25.07 10.37
C HIS A 74 6.02 -23.65 10.44
N ALA A 75 6.46 -22.74 9.57
CA ALA A 75 5.94 -21.37 9.51
C ALA A 75 4.43 -21.35 9.19
N GLU A 76 3.99 -22.17 8.24
CA GLU A 76 2.59 -22.30 7.89
C GLU A 76 1.74 -22.84 9.05
N ARG A 77 2.25 -23.81 9.79
CA ARG A 77 1.60 -24.34 10.99
C ARG A 77 1.46 -23.28 12.08
N LEU A 78 2.52 -22.50 12.34
CA LEU A 78 2.45 -21.37 13.27
C LEU A 78 1.35 -20.39 12.88
N GLU A 79 1.27 -20.04 11.59
CA GLU A 79 0.29 -19.11 11.07
C GLU A 79 -1.15 -19.62 11.13
N LYS A 80 -1.37 -20.91 10.77
CA LYS A 80 -2.72 -21.47 10.67
C LYS A 80 -3.27 -21.99 12.00
N GLU A 81 -2.41 -22.45 12.91
CA GLU A 81 -2.85 -23.08 14.16
C GLU A 81 -2.52 -22.21 15.38
N SER A 82 -1.24 -21.83 15.55
CA SER A 82 -0.76 -21.18 16.78
C SER A 82 -1.25 -19.74 16.90
N VAL A 83 -1.16 -18.96 15.84
CA VAL A 83 -1.59 -17.55 15.81
C VAL A 83 -3.09 -17.40 16.10
N PRO A 84 -4.02 -18.14 15.46
CA PRO A 84 -5.45 -18.03 15.77
C PRO A 84 -5.80 -18.50 17.18
N ARG A 85 -5.13 -19.54 17.71
CA ARG A 85 -5.29 -19.98 19.09
C ARG A 85 -4.87 -18.88 20.06
N ALA A 86 -3.69 -18.30 19.86
CA ALA A 86 -3.18 -17.25 20.73
C ALA A 86 -4.05 -15.98 20.68
N ALA A 87 -4.55 -15.64 19.50
CA ALA A 87 -5.46 -14.50 19.34
C ALA A 87 -6.78 -14.69 20.09
N ARG A 88 -7.36 -15.92 20.07
CA ARG A 88 -8.57 -16.23 20.84
C ARG A 88 -8.33 -16.11 22.33
N VAL A 89 -7.31 -16.80 22.86
CA VAL A 89 -6.97 -16.77 24.28
C VAL A 89 -6.73 -15.34 24.76
N CYS A 90 -5.95 -14.54 24.01
CA CYS A 90 -5.67 -13.16 24.37
C CYS A 90 -6.95 -12.31 24.39
N LYS A 91 -7.83 -12.43 23.39
CA LYS A 91 -9.11 -11.71 23.35
C LYS A 91 -10.03 -12.07 24.51
N ASP A 92 -10.04 -13.35 24.91
CA ASP A 92 -10.84 -13.81 26.04
C ASP A 92 -10.31 -13.27 27.37
N LEU A 93 -8.99 -13.25 27.54
CA LEU A 93 -8.34 -12.66 28.72
C LEU A 93 -8.55 -11.14 28.78
N ILE A 94 -8.44 -10.42 27.68
CA ILE A 94 -8.72 -8.98 27.59
C ILE A 94 -10.16 -8.69 28.07
N ARG A 95 -11.14 -9.50 27.61
CA ARG A 95 -12.53 -9.37 28.03
C ARG A 95 -12.73 -9.69 29.53
N ARG A 96 -12.12 -10.79 30.01
CA ARG A 96 -12.21 -11.20 31.42
C ARG A 96 -11.61 -10.18 32.38
N LEU A 97 -10.50 -9.55 31.99
CA LEU A 97 -9.81 -8.54 32.77
C LEU A 97 -10.38 -7.13 32.54
N ASN A 98 -11.39 -6.99 31.67
CA ASN A 98 -12.03 -5.71 31.30
C ASN A 98 -11.01 -4.62 30.91
N LEU A 99 -9.99 -4.98 30.11
CA LEU A 99 -8.93 -4.05 29.71
C LEU A 99 -9.39 -3.16 28.52
N PRO A 100 -9.15 -1.83 28.57
CA PRO A 100 -9.52 -0.91 27.50
C PRO A 100 -8.52 -0.97 26.35
N MET A 101 -8.33 -2.15 25.76
CA MET A 101 -7.41 -2.42 24.66
C MET A 101 -8.01 -3.36 23.64
N LYS A 102 -7.59 -3.25 22.41
CA LYS A 102 -8.01 -4.12 21.29
C LYS A 102 -6.80 -4.83 20.69
N LEU A 103 -6.83 -6.17 20.69
CA LEU A 103 -5.82 -6.97 19.99
C LEU A 103 -5.93 -6.72 18.48
N THR A 104 -4.82 -6.37 17.85
CA THR A 104 -4.71 -6.16 16.41
C THR A 104 -4.18 -7.40 15.71
N GLU A 105 -3.02 -7.94 16.16
CA GLU A 105 -2.34 -9.06 15.51
C GLU A 105 -1.47 -9.80 16.52
N VAL A 106 -1.15 -11.06 16.19
CA VAL A 106 -0.23 -11.91 16.97
C VAL A 106 0.91 -12.35 16.06
N ASP A 107 2.14 -12.25 16.55
CA ASP A 107 3.35 -12.64 15.86
C ASP A 107 4.09 -13.72 16.69
N TYR A 108 4.05 -14.96 16.24
CA TYR A 108 4.87 -16.03 16.76
C TYR A 108 6.24 -15.95 16.12
N VAL A 109 7.27 -15.63 16.90
CA VAL A 109 8.66 -15.68 16.41
C VAL A 109 8.97 -17.11 15.99
N PHE A 110 9.49 -17.28 14.79
CA PHE A 110 9.68 -18.58 14.13
C PHE A 110 10.42 -19.62 15.00
N GLY A 111 11.41 -19.19 15.79
CA GLY A 111 12.15 -20.05 16.70
C GLY A 111 11.39 -20.46 17.97
N GLY A 112 10.19 -19.93 18.20
CA GLY A 112 9.39 -20.21 19.39
C GLY A 112 9.84 -19.49 20.67
N GLU A 113 10.88 -18.65 20.59
CA GLU A 113 11.46 -17.98 21.75
C GLU A 113 10.53 -16.90 22.33
N ARG A 114 9.59 -16.38 21.53
CA ARG A 114 8.75 -15.24 21.90
C ARG A 114 7.44 -15.22 21.14
N VAL A 115 6.38 -14.70 21.79
CA VAL A 115 5.11 -14.35 21.15
C VAL A 115 4.82 -12.88 21.39
N ILE A 116 4.57 -12.13 20.31
CA ILE A 116 4.32 -10.69 20.35
C ILE A 116 2.85 -10.43 20.05
N PHE A 117 2.15 -9.74 20.93
CA PHE A 117 0.77 -9.33 20.78
C PHE A 117 0.72 -7.83 20.47
N TYR A 118 0.35 -7.48 19.26
CA TYR A 118 0.16 -6.10 18.86
C TYR A 118 -1.25 -5.64 19.23
N PHE A 119 -1.35 -4.52 19.92
CA PHE A 119 -2.63 -3.98 20.37
C PHE A 119 -2.74 -2.48 20.17
N THR A 120 -3.98 -1.98 20.12
CA THR A 120 -4.31 -0.55 20.14
C THR A 120 -5.05 -0.22 21.42
N SER A 121 -4.78 0.96 21.97
CA SER A 121 -5.50 1.54 23.09
C SER A 121 -5.44 3.05 23.00
N GLU A 122 -6.50 3.73 23.41
CA GLU A 122 -6.57 5.19 23.51
C GLU A 122 -5.96 5.70 24.82
N THR A 123 -5.94 4.85 25.84
CA THR A 123 -5.43 5.18 27.18
C THR A 123 -4.27 4.26 27.55
N ARG A 124 -3.53 4.65 28.59
CA ARG A 124 -2.51 3.79 29.16
C ARG A 124 -3.19 2.62 29.89
N VAL A 125 -2.82 1.39 29.52
CA VAL A 125 -3.38 0.14 30.07
C VAL A 125 -2.34 -0.52 30.97
N ASP A 126 -2.77 -0.99 32.14
CA ASP A 126 -1.96 -1.91 32.95
C ASP A 126 -2.25 -3.34 32.51
N PHE A 127 -1.31 -3.92 31.78
CA PHE A 127 -1.41 -5.27 31.23
C PHE A 127 -0.53 -6.30 31.95
N ARG A 128 -0.01 -6.03 33.15
CA ARG A 128 0.87 -6.94 33.90
C ARG A 128 0.21 -8.30 34.14
N GLU A 129 -1.04 -8.29 34.57
CA GLU A 129 -1.81 -9.50 34.81
C GLU A 129 -2.06 -10.28 33.51
N LEU A 130 -2.38 -9.58 32.42
CA LEU A 130 -2.54 -10.19 31.10
C LEU A 130 -1.26 -10.91 30.63
N VAL A 131 -0.09 -10.26 30.79
CA VAL A 131 1.21 -10.87 30.45
C VAL A 131 1.45 -12.12 31.28
N ARG A 132 1.17 -12.08 32.59
CA ARG A 132 1.33 -13.21 33.50
C ARG A 132 0.49 -14.41 33.07
N LEU A 133 -0.79 -14.21 32.75
CA LEU A 133 -1.70 -15.26 32.31
C LEU A 133 -1.32 -15.85 30.95
N LEU A 134 -0.95 -14.98 30.00
CA LEU A 134 -0.47 -15.41 28.67
C LEU A 134 0.83 -16.23 28.77
N ALA A 135 1.78 -15.80 29.65
CA ALA A 135 3.01 -16.53 29.88
C ALA A 135 2.79 -17.92 30.49
N GLN A 136 1.81 -18.06 31.40
CA GLN A 136 1.40 -19.33 31.97
C GLN A 136 0.79 -20.27 30.91
N GLU A 137 -0.07 -19.73 30.03
CA GLU A 137 -0.75 -20.51 28.98
C GLU A 137 0.21 -21.00 27.89
N PHE A 138 1.07 -20.10 27.40
CA PHE A 138 1.95 -20.40 26.26
C PHE A 138 3.34 -20.90 26.64
N ARG A 139 3.72 -20.79 27.92
CA ARG A 139 5.04 -21.17 28.45
C ARG A 139 6.22 -20.62 27.65
N THR A 140 6.07 -19.42 27.14
CA THR A 140 7.08 -18.70 26.35
C THR A 140 7.10 -17.22 26.74
N ARG A 141 8.12 -16.51 26.30
CA ARG A 141 8.24 -15.08 26.56
C ARG A 141 7.15 -14.30 25.81
N ILE A 142 6.35 -13.55 26.55
CA ILE A 142 5.26 -12.73 26.01
C ILE A 142 5.73 -11.29 25.93
N GLU A 143 5.46 -10.67 24.79
CA GLU A 143 5.67 -9.23 24.57
C GLU A 143 4.35 -8.60 24.12
N LEU A 144 3.92 -7.54 24.81
CA LEU A 144 2.77 -6.73 24.43
C LEU A 144 3.29 -5.42 23.82
N LYS A 145 2.92 -5.14 22.58
CA LYS A 145 3.38 -3.97 21.84
C LYS A 145 2.20 -3.11 21.39
N GLN A 146 2.09 -1.92 21.95
CA GLN A 146 1.11 -0.95 21.49
C GLN A 146 1.51 -0.42 20.12
N VAL A 147 0.55 -0.34 19.20
CA VAL A 147 0.75 0.13 17.83
C VAL A 147 -0.15 1.33 17.54
N GLY A 148 0.40 2.28 16.80
CA GLY A 148 -0.35 3.41 16.29
C GLY A 148 -1.20 3.05 15.06
N ALA A 149 -2.11 3.93 14.65
CA ALA A 149 -3.06 3.66 13.57
C ALA A 149 -2.38 3.27 12.23
N ARG A 150 -1.22 3.86 11.89
CA ARG A 150 -0.49 3.48 10.68
C ARG A 150 0.14 2.09 10.78
N ASP A 151 0.69 1.73 11.95
CA ASP A 151 1.26 0.41 12.17
C ASP A 151 0.17 -0.66 12.25
N GLN A 152 -1.00 -0.32 12.78
CA GLN A 152 -2.18 -1.17 12.72
C GLN A 152 -2.59 -1.47 11.27
N ALA A 153 -2.69 -0.43 10.42
CA ALA A 153 -2.98 -0.62 9.00
C ALA A 153 -1.89 -1.44 8.29
N ARG A 154 -0.61 -1.24 8.66
CA ARG A 154 0.52 -2.02 8.14
C ARG A 154 0.44 -3.50 8.52
N LEU A 155 0.03 -3.84 9.74
CA LEU A 155 -0.14 -5.22 10.21
C LEU A 155 -1.29 -5.93 9.49
N ILE A 156 -2.46 -5.30 9.47
CA ILE A 156 -3.66 -5.84 8.84
C ILE A 156 -3.45 -5.97 7.32
N GLY A 157 -2.84 -4.97 6.71
CA GLY A 157 -2.71 -4.86 5.27
C GLY A 157 -3.99 -4.30 4.63
N ASP A 158 -3.81 -3.57 3.54
CA ASP A 158 -4.91 -3.00 2.74
C ASP A 158 -4.32 -2.45 1.44
N ALA A 159 -5.18 -2.02 0.53
CA ALA A 159 -4.81 -1.24 -0.65
C ALA A 159 -4.94 0.26 -0.37
N GLY A 160 -4.01 1.04 -0.91
CA GLY A 160 -4.10 2.50 -0.91
C GLY A 160 -5.17 3.01 -1.88
N HIS A 161 -5.45 4.31 -1.85
CA HIS A 161 -6.33 4.96 -2.84
C HIS A 161 -5.84 4.78 -4.29
N CYS A 162 -4.55 4.51 -4.47
CA CYS A 162 -3.93 4.20 -5.77
C CYS A 162 -4.14 2.74 -6.22
N GLY A 163 -4.81 1.90 -5.44
CA GLY A 163 -5.02 0.48 -5.73
C GLY A 163 -3.80 -0.43 -5.46
N LEU A 164 -2.67 0.13 -5.01
CA LEU A 164 -1.47 -0.63 -4.68
C LEU A 164 -1.44 -0.97 -3.18
N GLU A 165 -0.64 -1.98 -2.81
CA GLU A 165 -0.37 -2.30 -1.40
C GLU A 165 0.08 -1.05 -0.64
N LEU A 166 -0.36 -0.89 0.62
CA LEU A 166 -0.01 0.26 1.45
C LEU A 166 1.50 0.51 1.45
N CYS A 167 1.92 1.75 1.17
CA CYS A 167 3.34 2.12 1.10
C CYS A 167 4.11 1.76 2.38
N CYS A 168 3.49 1.94 3.57
CA CYS A 168 4.09 1.57 4.85
C CYS A 168 4.30 0.05 5.00
N ARG A 169 3.52 -0.76 4.31
CA ARG A 169 3.67 -2.22 4.28
C ARG A 169 4.67 -2.66 3.20
N ALA A 170 4.63 -2.05 2.03
CA ALA A 170 5.48 -2.39 0.90
C ALA A 170 6.94 -1.95 1.10
N HIS A 171 7.22 -0.65 1.04
CA HIS A 171 8.59 -0.12 0.94
C HIS A 171 8.92 1.01 1.91
N LEU A 172 7.95 1.84 2.35
CA LEU A 172 8.23 2.96 3.24
C LEU A 172 8.24 2.50 4.71
N LYS A 173 9.44 2.26 5.26
CA LYS A 173 9.59 1.80 6.65
C LYS A 173 9.80 2.95 7.63
N ASP A 174 10.67 3.89 7.28
CA ASP A 174 10.94 5.10 8.06
C ASP A 174 10.23 6.29 7.42
N LEU A 175 9.10 6.61 8.01
CA LEU A 175 8.31 7.78 7.67
C LEU A 175 8.54 8.82 8.75
N GLY A 176 9.34 9.82 8.45
CA GLY A 176 9.39 11.05 9.28
C GLY A 176 8.01 11.71 9.39
N GLY A 177 7.91 12.81 10.10
CA GLY A 177 6.68 13.58 10.22
C GLY A 177 6.12 13.96 8.84
N ILE A 178 4.81 13.88 8.66
CA ILE A 178 4.11 14.31 7.45
C ILE A 178 3.28 15.52 7.83
N THR A 179 3.49 16.64 7.12
CA THR A 179 2.85 17.92 7.43
C THR A 179 1.89 18.35 6.32
N MET A 180 0.97 19.25 6.65
CA MET A 180 0.06 19.86 5.66
C MET A 180 0.80 20.68 4.61
N ASP A 181 1.97 21.21 4.94
CA ASP A 181 2.77 21.99 3.97
C ASP A 181 3.30 21.11 2.84
N MET A 182 3.57 19.82 3.11
CA MET A 182 3.90 18.86 2.05
C MET A 182 2.75 18.70 1.05
N ALA A 183 1.50 18.69 1.52
CA ALA A 183 0.33 18.64 0.65
C ALA A 183 0.16 19.95 -0.17
N LYS A 184 0.40 21.11 0.45
CA LYS A 184 0.33 22.41 -0.23
C LYS A 184 1.38 22.52 -1.34
N VAL A 185 2.64 22.12 -1.09
CA VAL A 185 3.72 22.13 -2.09
C VAL A 185 3.35 21.26 -3.30
N GLN A 186 2.69 20.12 -3.06
CA GLN A 186 2.21 19.21 -4.09
C GLN A 186 0.87 19.64 -4.72
N LYS A 187 0.38 20.84 -4.38
CA LYS A 187 -0.90 21.41 -4.88
C LYS A 187 -2.12 20.52 -4.57
N HIS A 188 -2.05 19.69 -3.52
CA HIS A 188 -3.23 18.97 -3.06
C HIS A 188 -4.23 19.93 -2.41
N THR A 189 -5.51 19.64 -2.60
CA THR A 189 -6.59 20.33 -1.88
C THR A 189 -6.49 20.03 -0.39
N ALA A 190 -6.88 20.97 0.46
CA ALA A 190 -6.93 20.77 1.92
C ALA A 190 -8.10 19.86 2.38
N ASP A 191 -8.79 19.22 1.44
CA ASP A 191 -9.88 18.28 1.72
C ASP A 191 -9.32 17.02 2.41
N PRO A 192 -9.67 16.74 3.69
CA PRO A 192 -9.18 15.59 4.42
C PRO A 192 -9.41 14.26 3.70
N SER A 193 -10.51 14.13 2.96
CA SER A 193 -10.85 12.89 2.23
C SER A 193 -9.82 12.53 1.16
N LYS A 194 -9.14 13.53 0.60
CA LYS A 194 -8.16 13.36 -0.49
C LYS A 194 -6.72 13.22 -0.01
N ILE A 195 -6.42 13.69 1.19
CA ILE A 195 -5.06 13.69 1.74
C ILE A 195 -4.87 12.73 2.92
N THR A 196 -5.93 12.01 3.34
CA THR A 196 -5.89 11.03 4.43
C THR A 196 -5.81 9.62 3.88
N GLY A 197 -4.87 8.84 4.38
CA GLY A 197 -4.72 7.43 4.01
C GLY A 197 -5.68 6.51 4.77
N ARG A 198 -5.70 5.23 4.43
CA ARG A 198 -6.50 4.18 5.10
C ARG A 198 -6.26 4.09 6.61
N CYS A 199 -5.10 4.50 7.08
CA CYS A 199 -4.78 4.55 8.51
C CYS A 199 -5.33 5.79 9.24
N GLY A 200 -6.09 6.67 8.60
CA GLY A 200 -6.61 7.91 9.16
C GLY A 200 -5.56 9.02 9.36
N LYS A 201 -4.32 8.81 8.94
CA LYS A 201 -3.24 9.83 8.96
C LYS A 201 -2.96 10.34 7.55
N LEU A 202 -2.26 11.47 7.43
CA LEU A 202 -1.86 12.01 6.12
C LEU A 202 -1.15 10.95 5.26
N LEU A 203 -1.38 11.02 3.95
CA LEU A 203 -0.86 10.08 2.96
C LEU A 203 0.68 9.99 3.00
N CYS A 204 1.22 8.77 3.03
CA CYS A 204 2.65 8.50 3.02
C CYS A 204 3.35 9.01 1.75
N CYS A 205 2.66 8.97 0.60
CA CYS A 205 3.17 9.45 -0.67
C CYS A 205 3.51 10.94 -0.64
N LEU A 206 2.80 11.76 0.14
CA LEU A 206 3.15 13.18 0.32
C LEU A 206 4.60 13.35 0.81
N ARG A 207 5.02 12.54 1.77
CA ARG A 207 6.41 12.57 2.26
C ARG A 207 7.38 11.96 1.26
N TYR A 208 6.99 10.87 0.61
CA TYR A 208 7.83 10.16 -0.36
C TYR A 208 8.20 11.04 -1.55
N GLU A 209 7.25 11.81 -2.05
CA GLU A 209 7.42 12.65 -3.23
C GLU A 209 7.90 14.06 -2.90
N TYR A 210 7.87 14.48 -1.62
CA TYR A 210 8.11 15.86 -1.20
C TYR A 210 9.42 16.44 -1.71
N THR A 211 10.51 15.68 -1.64
CA THR A 211 11.83 16.11 -2.10
C THR A 211 11.81 16.47 -3.59
N TRP A 212 11.20 15.60 -4.41
CA TRP A 212 11.06 15.85 -5.84
C TRP A 212 10.29 17.14 -6.15
N TYR A 213 9.18 17.35 -5.46
CA TYR A 213 8.37 18.55 -5.66
C TYR A 213 9.09 19.82 -5.20
N THR A 214 9.85 19.75 -4.11
CA THR A 214 10.63 20.88 -3.60
C THR A 214 11.74 21.26 -4.57
N GLU A 215 12.54 20.30 -5.02
CA GLU A 215 13.58 20.49 -6.01
C GLU A 215 13.02 21.04 -7.33
N SER A 216 11.91 20.47 -7.81
CA SER A 216 11.27 20.93 -9.05
C SER A 216 10.75 22.35 -8.93
N ARG A 217 10.26 22.75 -7.74
CA ARG A 217 9.83 24.12 -7.47
C ARG A 217 10.98 25.12 -7.48
N GLU A 218 12.16 24.72 -6.99
CA GLU A 218 13.36 25.56 -7.00
C GLU A 218 13.96 25.71 -8.39
N LEU A 219 13.85 24.67 -9.23
CA LEU A 219 14.38 24.66 -10.59
C LEU A 219 13.48 25.41 -11.57
N LEU A 220 12.17 25.40 -11.38
CA LEU A 220 11.22 26.02 -12.29
C LEU A 220 11.11 27.53 -12.04
N PRO A 221 11.07 28.35 -13.09
CA PRO A 221 10.86 29.79 -12.94
C PRO A 221 9.50 30.05 -12.27
N PRO A 222 9.43 31.02 -11.33
CA PRO A 222 8.23 31.29 -10.56
C PRO A 222 7.09 31.81 -11.46
N LYS A 223 5.84 31.55 -11.02
CA LYS A 223 4.64 32.03 -11.67
C LYS A 223 4.70 33.57 -11.76
N GLY A 224 4.39 34.12 -12.94
CA GLY A 224 4.46 35.54 -13.26
C GLY A 224 5.84 36.02 -13.75
N SER A 225 6.86 35.17 -13.75
CA SER A 225 8.17 35.54 -14.30
C SER A 225 8.16 35.50 -15.84
N ARG A 226 8.97 36.36 -16.41
CA ARG A 226 9.24 36.39 -17.85
C ARG A 226 10.36 35.41 -18.16
N VAL A 227 10.16 34.55 -19.15
CA VAL A 227 11.13 33.57 -19.61
C VAL A 227 11.26 33.57 -21.12
N GLU A 228 12.46 33.19 -21.58
CA GLU A 228 12.78 33.04 -23.00
C GLU A 228 12.91 31.53 -23.31
N TRP A 229 12.31 31.11 -24.44
CA TRP A 229 12.44 29.74 -24.95
C TRP A 229 12.71 29.76 -26.45
N ALA A 230 12.83 28.60 -27.09
CA ALA A 230 13.24 28.49 -28.50
C ALA A 230 12.38 29.25 -29.50
N LYS A 231 11.11 29.55 -29.18
CA LYS A 231 10.13 30.18 -30.09
C LYS A 231 9.76 31.62 -29.68
N GLY A 232 10.38 32.21 -28.66
CA GLY A 232 10.11 33.58 -28.24
C GLY A 232 10.19 33.83 -26.74
N THR A 233 9.46 34.85 -26.26
CA THR A 233 9.37 35.26 -24.86
C THR A 233 7.91 35.16 -24.36
N GLY A 234 7.72 34.85 -23.12
CA GLY A 234 6.40 34.75 -22.49
C GLY A 234 6.45 34.81 -20.99
N VAL A 235 5.28 34.87 -20.38
CA VAL A 235 5.10 34.91 -18.93
C VAL A 235 4.63 33.57 -18.43
N VAL A 236 5.21 33.07 -17.35
CA VAL A 236 4.82 31.82 -16.69
C VAL A 236 3.45 32.00 -16.04
N VAL A 237 2.45 31.31 -16.56
CA VAL A 237 1.09 31.28 -15.99
C VAL A 237 0.93 30.18 -14.94
N GLU A 238 1.50 29.01 -15.23
CA GLU A 238 1.39 27.84 -14.35
C GLU A 238 2.65 26.97 -14.42
N GLN A 239 2.93 26.25 -13.34
CA GLN A 239 4.03 25.30 -13.23
C GLN A 239 3.47 23.88 -13.05
N ASN A 240 3.96 22.92 -13.82
CA ASN A 240 3.78 21.50 -13.60
C ASN A 240 5.05 20.94 -12.92
N LEU A 241 5.03 20.86 -11.59
CA LEU A 241 6.20 20.43 -10.81
C LEU A 241 6.58 18.96 -11.05
N LEU A 242 5.61 18.11 -11.36
CA LEU A 242 5.83 16.68 -11.57
C LEU A 242 6.60 16.42 -12.87
N LEU A 243 6.19 17.08 -13.96
CA LEU A 243 6.80 16.94 -15.29
C LEU A 243 7.95 17.92 -15.51
N ARG A 244 8.19 18.86 -14.57
CA ARG A 244 9.15 19.96 -14.72
C ARG A 244 8.90 20.81 -15.96
N GLU A 245 7.64 21.19 -16.16
CA GLU A 245 7.17 22.00 -17.28
C GLU A 245 6.52 23.28 -16.78
N VAL A 246 6.52 24.30 -17.61
CA VAL A 246 5.78 25.55 -17.38
C VAL A 246 4.78 25.80 -18.50
N ILE A 247 3.66 26.39 -18.15
CA ILE A 247 2.69 26.88 -19.12
C ILE A 247 2.96 28.38 -19.30
N LEU A 248 3.30 28.79 -20.52
CA LEU A 248 3.64 30.15 -20.88
C LEU A 248 2.51 30.79 -21.66
N GLU A 249 2.30 32.07 -21.41
CA GLU A 249 1.50 32.98 -22.23
C GLU A 249 2.46 33.82 -23.08
N PRO A 250 2.49 33.64 -24.43
CA PRO A 250 3.42 34.37 -25.31
C PRO A 250 3.13 35.85 -25.30
N GLU A 251 4.18 36.70 -25.25
CA GLU A 251 4.02 38.16 -25.30
C GLU A 251 3.48 38.68 -26.62
N GLY A 252 3.61 37.92 -27.69
CA GLY A 252 3.05 38.26 -29.01
C GLY A 252 1.55 37.94 -29.16
N GLY A 253 0.89 37.49 -28.11
CA GLY A 253 -0.47 36.95 -28.18
C GLY A 253 -0.50 35.54 -28.79
N GLY A 254 -1.52 34.78 -28.50
CA GLY A 254 -1.70 33.43 -28.99
C GLY A 254 -2.08 32.46 -27.88
N ASP A 255 -2.16 31.17 -28.22
CA ASP A 255 -2.50 30.13 -27.29
C ASP A 255 -1.38 29.84 -26.27
N ARG A 256 -1.76 29.41 -25.08
CA ARG A 256 -0.82 28.97 -24.02
C ARG A 256 0.03 27.81 -24.50
N VAL A 257 1.34 27.89 -24.27
CA VAL A 257 2.31 26.88 -24.71
C VAL A 257 2.91 26.18 -23.49
N VAL A 258 2.97 24.85 -23.54
CA VAL A 258 3.69 24.03 -22.54
C VAL A 258 5.15 23.94 -22.97
N VAL A 259 6.06 24.33 -22.08
CA VAL A 259 7.51 24.36 -22.34
C VAL A 259 8.22 23.60 -21.22
N LYS A 260 9.12 22.67 -21.60
CA LYS A 260 9.93 21.92 -20.64
C LYS A 260 11.04 22.79 -20.06
N LEU A 261 11.46 22.49 -18.84
CA LEU A 261 12.56 23.19 -18.18
C LEU A 261 13.82 23.28 -19.05
N GLU A 262 14.12 22.22 -19.80
CA GLU A 262 15.30 22.10 -20.67
C GLU A 262 15.29 23.08 -21.87
N GLU A 263 14.11 23.54 -22.28
CA GLU A 263 13.87 24.40 -23.41
C GLU A 263 13.93 25.90 -23.02
N ILE A 264 13.95 26.18 -21.69
CA ILE A 264 14.01 27.55 -21.16
C ILE A 264 15.45 28.02 -21.13
N ARG A 265 15.74 29.16 -21.79
CA ARG A 265 17.07 29.77 -21.79
C ARG A 265 17.38 30.35 -20.40
N GLY A 266 18.59 30.03 -19.88
CA GLY A 266 19.02 30.51 -18.58
C GLY A 266 18.45 29.73 -17.38
N ALA A 267 17.65 28.67 -17.59
CA ALA A 267 17.26 27.79 -16.54
C ALA A 267 18.49 27.03 -15.97
N PRO A 268 18.58 26.82 -14.67
CA PRO A 268 19.67 26.02 -14.10
C PRO A 268 19.62 24.63 -14.73
N LYS A 269 20.75 24.18 -15.33
CA LYS A 269 20.85 22.86 -15.92
C LYS A 269 20.65 21.85 -14.80
N SER A 270 19.62 21.00 -14.91
CA SER A 270 19.42 19.90 -14.00
C SER A 270 20.70 19.06 -13.98
N ALA A 271 21.22 18.77 -12.80
CA ALA A 271 22.25 17.75 -12.65
C ALA A 271 21.69 16.44 -13.24
N ALA A 272 22.15 16.11 -14.43
CA ALA A 272 21.81 14.86 -15.08
C ALA A 272 22.34 13.71 -14.23
N GLY A 273 21.47 12.77 -13.90
CA GLY A 273 21.86 11.49 -13.36
C GLY A 273 21.68 11.36 -11.86
N CYS A 274 20.51 10.93 -11.46
CA CYS A 274 20.32 10.33 -10.16
C CYS A 274 20.99 8.95 -10.14
N SER A 275 22.31 8.92 -9.90
CA SER A 275 23.01 7.70 -9.54
C SER A 275 22.89 7.53 -8.03
N GLY A 276 21.99 6.67 -7.59
CA GLY A 276 21.92 6.21 -6.22
C GLY A 276 20.89 6.94 -5.37
N CYS A 277 19.75 6.32 -5.14
CA CYS A 277 18.84 6.65 -4.06
C CYS A 277 19.50 6.41 -2.70
N ALA A 278 20.36 7.32 -2.27
CA ALA A 278 20.73 7.43 -0.87
C ALA A 278 19.63 8.21 -0.15
N ALA A 279 18.98 7.57 0.81
CA ALA A 279 17.98 8.20 1.66
C ALA A 279 18.58 9.47 2.32
N PRO A 280 17.86 10.62 2.31
CA PRO A 280 18.34 11.81 2.98
C PRO A 280 18.51 11.55 4.47
N LYS A 281 19.63 11.93 5.04
CA LYS A 281 19.88 11.90 6.49
C LYS A 281 18.84 12.78 7.15
N ALA A 282 17.97 12.18 7.96
CA ALA A 282 17.00 12.89 8.76
C ALA A 282 17.72 13.70 9.84
N GLY A 283 17.55 15.02 9.81
CA GLY A 283 17.85 15.86 10.96
C GLY A 283 16.84 15.58 12.10
N PRO A 284 17.18 15.93 13.37
CA PRO A 284 16.31 15.63 14.50
C PRO A 284 14.96 16.33 14.36
N PRO A 285 13.86 15.67 14.75
CA PRO A 285 12.52 16.22 14.62
C PRO A 285 12.29 17.32 15.68
N PRO A 286 11.56 18.39 15.33
CA PRO A 286 11.03 19.30 16.36
C PRO A 286 9.93 18.56 17.14
N GLU A 287 9.95 18.71 18.45
CA GLU A 287 8.91 18.20 19.36
C GLU A 287 7.54 18.76 18.99
N ALA A 288 6.61 17.87 18.74
CA ALA A 288 5.22 18.22 18.42
C ALA A 288 4.33 18.06 19.65
N THR A 289 3.94 19.18 20.23
CA THR A 289 2.74 19.27 21.05
C THR A 289 1.54 19.53 20.12
N ALA A 290 0.64 18.58 19.98
CA ALA A 290 -0.68 18.77 19.36
C ALA A 290 -1.70 17.80 19.95
N GLU A 291 -2.74 18.38 20.55
CA GLU A 291 -3.92 17.70 21.09
C GLU A 291 -4.77 17.03 19.98
N PRO A 292 -5.47 15.92 20.27
CA PRO A 292 -6.28 15.22 19.28
C PRO A 292 -7.69 15.80 19.16
N ALA A 293 -8.16 16.01 17.91
CA ALA A 293 -9.53 16.34 17.59
C ALA A 293 -10.45 15.11 17.66
N PRO A 294 -11.76 15.26 17.99
CA PRO A 294 -12.67 14.16 18.26
C PRO A 294 -13.07 13.39 17.00
N ALA A 295 -13.12 12.05 17.12
CA ALA A 295 -13.50 11.12 16.07
C ALA A 295 -15.03 10.94 15.99
N ASP A 296 -15.56 11.03 14.79
CA ASP A 296 -16.98 10.80 14.49
C ASP A 296 -17.30 9.30 14.47
N THR A 297 -18.17 8.87 15.38
CA THR A 297 -18.45 7.47 15.73
C THR A 297 -19.57 6.85 14.88
N ALA A 298 -20.24 7.61 14.02
CA ALA A 298 -21.45 7.19 13.32
C ALA A 298 -21.18 6.33 12.05
N VAL A 299 -20.06 6.54 11.37
CA VAL A 299 -19.72 5.83 10.12
C VAL A 299 -19.22 4.41 10.36
N ARG A 300 -18.71 4.13 11.57
CA ARG A 300 -18.08 2.85 11.91
C ARG A 300 -19.04 1.70 12.18
N ARG A 301 -20.27 2.00 12.62
CA ARG A 301 -21.27 0.96 12.98
C ARG A 301 -21.92 0.25 11.80
N LYS A 302 -21.88 0.82 10.61
CA LYS A 302 -22.55 0.24 9.42
C LYS A 302 -21.72 -0.82 8.70
N LEU A 303 -20.41 -0.85 8.92
CA LEU A 303 -19.47 -1.79 8.26
C LEU A 303 -19.25 -3.11 9.02
N GLU A 304 -19.67 -3.21 10.28
CA GLU A 304 -19.40 -4.40 11.12
C GLU A 304 -20.49 -5.48 11.08
N GLN A 305 -21.61 -5.25 10.40
CA GLN A 305 -22.76 -6.18 10.41
C GLN A 305 -22.89 -7.12 9.20
N GLU A 306 -22.10 -6.97 8.13
CA GLU A 306 -22.33 -7.70 6.88
C GLU A 306 -21.26 -8.74 6.46
N THR A 307 -20.25 -9.08 7.30
CA THR A 307 -19.24 -10.06 6.92
C THR A 307 -19.28 -11.33 7.75
N ARG A 308 -20.20 -12.23 7.42
CA ARG A 308 -20.12 -13.65 7.83
C ARG A 308 -20.62 -14.55 6.71
N VAL A 309 -19.74 -15.05 5.85
CA VAL A 309 -19.88 -16.36 5.19
C VAL A 309 -18.50 -16.90 4.88
N GLY A 310 -18.24 -18.15 5.28
CA GLY A 310 -16.97 -18.84 5.07
C GLY A 310 -16.77 -19.21 3.59
N LEU A 311 -15.55 -18.95 3.09
CA LEU A 311 -15.13 -19.25 1.72
C LEU A 311 -14.35 -20.56 1.66
N PRO A 312 -14.50 -21.36 0.59
CA PRO A 312 -13.59 -22.47 0.31
C PRO A 312 -12.26 -21.93 -0.22
N VAL A 313 -11.15 -22.41 0.34
CA VAL A 313 -9.79 -22.10 -0.11
C VAL A 313 -9.46 -23.00 -1.30
N VAL A 314 -9.25 -22.41 -2.47
CA VAL A 314 -8.68 -23.10 -3.63
C VAL A 314 -7.40 -22.37 -4.06
N SER A 315 -6.34 -23.13 -4.26
CA SER A 315 -5.01 -22.69 -4.68
C SER A 315 -5.05 -22.02 -6.05
N ASP A 316 -4.56 -20.76 -6.15
CA ASP A 316 -4.36 -19.84 -7.27
C ASP A 316 -5.34 -18.67 -7.33
N GLY A 317 -5.06 -17.63 -6.52
CA GLY A 317 -5.77 -16.34 -6.52
C GLY A 317 -6.92 -16.30 -5.49
N PHE A 318 -7.18 -15.11 -5.00
CA PHE A 318 -8.25 -14.91 -4.02
C PHE A 318 -9.57 -14.69 -4.75
N TRP A 319 -10.57 -15.57 -4.50
CA TRP A 319 -11.93 -15.39 -4.94
C TRP A 319 -12.72 -14.58 -3.91
N ILE A 320 -13.27 -13.45 -4.34
CA ILE A 320 -14.06 -12.56 -3.47
C ILE A 320 -15.52 -12.64 -3.92
N TYR A 321 -16.43 -12.80 -2.97
CA TYR A 321 -17.87 -12.71 -3.23
C TYR A 321 -18.22 -11.36 -3.83
N ALA A 322 -18.95 -11.35 -4.94
CA ALA A 322 -19.30 -10.15 -5.67
C ALA A 322 -20.80 -9.80 -5.57
N ALA A 323 -21.67 -10.75 -5.92
CA ALA A 323 -23.11 -10.55 -5.93
C ALA A 323 -23.85 -11.89 -6.10
N LYS A 324 -25.17 -11.90 -5.93
CA LYS A 324 -25.99 -13.01 -6.40
C LYS A 324 -26.24 -12.87 -7.90
N ALA A 325 -26.30 -13.98 -8.61
CA ALA A 325 -26.58 -14.01 -10.06
C ALA A 325 -27.91 -13.30 -10.40
N ALA A 326 -28.91 -13.41 -9.54
CA ALA A 326 -30.21 -12.75 -9.71
C ALA A 326 -30.14 -11.22 -9.57
N GLU A 327 -29.08 -10.68 -8.97
CA GLU A 327 -28.91 -9.23 -8.81
C GLU A 327 -28.37 -8.54 -10.07
N VAL A 328 -27.91 -9.30 -11.06
CA VAL A 328 -27.42 -8.78 -12.33
C VAL A 328 -28.33 -9.28 -13.44
N ALA A 329 -29.28 -8.44 -13.84
CA ALA A 329 -30.25 -8.82 -14.85
C ALA A 329 -29.57 -9.14 -16.21
N PRO A 330 -30.12 -10.06 -17.02
CA PRO A 330 -29.61 -10.32 -18.38
C PRO A 330 -29.57 -9.03 -19.21
N GLY A 331 -28.48 -8.80 -19.92
CA GLY A 331 -28.26 -7.57 -20.71
C GLY A 331 -27.94 -6.33 -19.89
N SER A 332 -27.56 -6.48 -18.62
CA SER A 332 -27.21 -5.35 -17.75
C SER A 332 -25.82 -5.50 -17.12
N GLY A 333 -25.30 -4.37 -16.60
CA GLY A 333 -24.11 -4.31 -15.77
C GLY A 333 -24.45 -3.83 -14.35
N LYS A 334 -23.57 -4.14 -13.39
CA LYS A 334 -23.64 -3.68 -12.01
C LYS A 334 -22.23 -3.40 -11.50
N THR A 335 -22.05 -2.23 -10.91
CA THR A 335 -20.81 -1.93 -10.16
C THR A 335 -20.82 -2.63 -8.81
N VAL A 336 -19.75 -3.35 -8.49
CA VAL A 336 -19.55 -4.06 -7.23
C VAL A 336 -18.27 -3.55 -6.57
N ASP A 337 -18.34 -3.24 -5.28
CA ASP A 337 -17.19 -2.89 -4.46
C ASP A 337 -16.70 -4.15 -3.72
N LEU A 338 -15.49 -4.59 -4.06
CA LEU A 338 -14.88 -5.79 -3.46
C LEU A 338 -14.02 -5.47 -2.22
N GLY A 339 -14.24 -4.30 -1.62
CA GLY A 339 -13.44 -3.85 -0.47
C GLY A 339 -12.07 -3.27 -0.88
N GLY A 340 -11.89 -2.97 -2.15
CA GLY A 340 -10.69 -2.38 -2.74
C GLY A 340 -10.93 -1.99 -4.19
N PRO A 341 -10.77 -2.89 -5.18
CA PRO A 341 -11.09 -2.56 -6.56
C PRO A 341 -12.62 -2.55 -6.77
N ARG A 342 -13.12 -1.48 -7.40
CA ARG A 342 -14.48 -1.46 -7.95
C ARG A 342 -14.48 -2.21 -9.27
N VAL A 343 -15.40 -3.14 -9.42
CA VAL A 343 -15.51 -4.00 -10.59
C VAL A 343 -16.90 -3.87 -11.19
N ALA A 344 -16.94 -3.74 -12.51
CA ALA A 344 -18.18 -3.80 -13.29
C ALA A 344 -18.47 -5.25 -13.65
N LEU A 345 -19.54 -5.80 -13.14
CA LEU A 345 -20.02 -7.16 -13.38
C LEU A 345 -21.14 -7.12 -14.43
N PHE A 346 -21.04 -7.91 -15.48
CA PHE A 346 -21.99 -7.93 -16.61
C PHE A 346 -22.62 -9.30 -16.78
N ASN A 347 -23.89 -9.34 -17.13
CA ASN A 347 -24.62 -10.55 -17.48
C ASN A 347 -25.00 -10.50 -18.98
N VAL A 348 -24.30 -11.27 -19.78
CA VAL A 348 -24.56 -11.44 -21.21
C VAL A 348 -25.19 -12.83 -21.42
N ASP A 349 -26.49 -12.87 -21.61
CA ASP A 349 -27.26 -14.10 -21.85
C ASP A 349 -27.00 -15.25 -20.85
N GLY A 350 -26.89 -14.89 -19.55
CA GLY A 350 -26.65 -15.83 -18.46
C GLY A 350 -25.17 -16.18 -18.23
N ARG A 351 -24.26 -15.63 -19.02
CA ARG A 351 -22.82 -15.67 -18.77
C ARG A 351 -22.34 -14.38 -18.11
N PHE A 352 -21.52 -14.53 -17.08
CA PHE A 352 -21.05 -13.40 -16.32
C PHE A 352 -19.61 -13.03 -16.68
N TYR A 353 -19.37 -11.73 -16.84
CA TYR A 353 -18.06 -11.14 -17.16
C TYR A 353 -17.78 -9.99 -16.22
N ALA A 354 -16.51 -9.71 -15.97
CA ALA A 354 -16.12 -8.63 -15.08
C ALA A 354 -14.95 -7.81 -15.64
N LEU A 355 -15.07 -6.49 -15.56
CA LEU A 355 -14.02 -5.54 -15.91
C LEU A 355 -13.74 -4.61 -14.73
N ALA A 356 -12.56 -3.98 -14.70
CA ALA A 356 -12.35 -2.83 -13.82
C ALA A 356 -13.44 -1.78 -14.11
N ASP A 357 -14.13 -1.31 -13.06
CA ASP A 357 -15.27 -0.38 -13.22
C ASP A 357 -14.82 0.97 -13.79
N ALA A 358 -13.60 1.39 -13.47
CA ALA A 358 -13.05 2.65 -13.96
C ALA A 358 -12.66 2.57 -15.44
N CYS A 359 -13.36 3.30 -16.30
CA CYS A 359 -13.01 3.45 -17.71
C CYS A 359 -11.58 4.02 -17.85
N PRO A 360 -10.70 3.40 -18.65
CA PRO A 360 -9.30 3.83 -18.78
C PRO A 360 -9.12 5.25 -19.36
N HIS A 361 -10.16 5.85 -19.92
CA HIS A 361 -10.12 7.22 -20.42
C HIS A 361 -10.08 8.25 -19.27
N GLN A 362 -11.14 8.30 -18.46
CA GLN A 362 -11.29 9.28 -17.38
C GLN A 362 -12.00 8.70 -16.13
N GLY A 363 -11.98 7.39 -15.94
CA GLY A 363 -12.52 6.76 -14.74
C GLY A 363 -14.05 6.63 -14.67
N GLY A 364 -14.78 6.83 -15.80
CA GLY A 364 -16.23 6.67 -15.81
C GLY A 364 -16.67 5.26 -15.43
N PRO A 365 -17.83 5.08 -14.73
CA PRO A 365 -18.26 3.80 -14.21
C PRO A 365 -18.79 2.90 -15.33
N LEU A 366 -18.03 1.85 -15.68
CA LEU A 366 -18.43 0.92 -16.74
C LEU A 366 -19.63 0.05 -16.34
N GLY A 367 -19.79 -0.25 -15.04
CA GLY A 367 -20.94 -1.01 -14.54
C GLY A 367 -22.29 -0.31 -14.68
N GLU A 368 -22.28 1.02 -14.85
CA GLU A 368 -23.45 1.85 -15.15
C GLU A 368 -23.63 2.08 -16.66
N GLY A 369 -22.73 1.51 -17.46
CA GLY A 369 -22.73 1.65 -18.91
C GLY A 369 -23.83 0.81 -19.58
N ARG A 370 -24.16 1.18 -20.82
CA ARG A 370 -25.11 0.43 -21.65
C ARG A 370 -24.46 -0.81 -22.23
N LEU A 371 -24.99 -1.98 -21.92
CA LEU A 371 -24.52 -3.27 -22.43
C LEU A 371 -25.31 -3.69 -23.67
N GLU A 372 -24.63 -3.92 -24.78
CA GLU A 372 -25.23 -4.37 -26.03
C GLU A 372 -24.32 -5.41 -26.73
N GLY A 373 -24.83 -6.60 -27.00
CA GLY A 373 -24.12 -7.64 -27.77
C GLY A 373 -22.74 -8.00 -27.22
N GLY A 374 -22.54 -7.99 -25.89
CA GLY A 374 -21.26 -8.26 -25.27
C GLY A 374 -20.28 -7.08 -25.25
N ALA A 375 -20.73 -5.90 -25.65
CA ALA A 375 -19.97 -4.66 -25.56
C ALA A 375 -20.61 -3.69 -24.56
N VAL A 376 -19.82 -3.12 -23.65
CA VAL A 376 -20.27 -2.07 -22.75
C VAL A 376 -19.87 -0.70 -23.28
N THR A 377 -20.80 0.26 -23.24
CA THR A 377 -20.58 1.65 -23.61
C THR A 377 -20.45 2.51 -22.36
N CYS A 378 -19.31 3.17 -22.16
CA CYS A 378 -19.06 4.05 -21.04
C CYS A 378 -20.06 5.23 -21.04
N PRO A 379 -20.75 5.53 -19.92
CA PRO A 379 -21.78 6.58 -19.88
C PRO A 379 -21.21 7.99 -20.06
N TRP A 380 -19.93 8.22 -19.79
CA TRP A 380 -19.34 9.57 -19.86
C TRP A 380 -18.95 10.00 -21.29
N HIS A 381 -18.15 9.17 -22.01
CA HIS A 381 -17.58 9.57 -23.28
C HIS A 381 -17.85 8.56 -24.40
N GLN A 382 -18.80 7.64 -24.23
CA GLN A 382 -19.28 6.67 -25.23
C GLN A 382 -18.18 5.70 -25.75
N TRP A 383 -17.08 5.53 -25.00
CA TRP A 383 -16.10 4.51 -25.35
C TRP A 383 -16.69 3.11 -25.16
N LYS A 384 -16.48 2.23 -26.13
CA LYS A 384 -17.00 0.86 -26.09
C LYS A 384 -15.88 -0.12 -25.80
N PHE A 385 -16.19 -1.10 -24.93
CA PHE A 385 -15.28 -2.16 -24.53
C PHE A 385 -15.97 -3.52 -24.65
N ASP A 386 -15.26 -4.51 -25.16
CA ASP A 386 -15.65 -5.90 -25.13
C ASP A 386 -15.60 -6.43 -23.69
N VAL A 387 -16.71 -6.95 -23.16
CA VAL A 387 -16.79 -7.33 -21.74
C VAL A 387 -16.01 -8.60 -21.39
N ALA A 388 -15.72 -9.46 -22.37
CA ALA A 388 -14.97 -10.69 -22.15
C ALA A 388 -13.45 -10.45 -22.10
N THR A 389 -12.96 -9.55 -22.94
CA THR A 389 -11.52 -9.31 -23.09
C THR A 389 -11.07 -7.98 -22.51
N GLY A 390 -11.99 -7.03 -22.27
CA GLY A 390 -11.69 -5.67 -21.88
C GLY A 390 -11.11 -4.78 -22.98
N ARG A 391 -11.02 -5.28 -24.22
CA ARG A 391 -10.45 -4.53 -25.35
C ARG A 391 -11.37 -3.37 -25.77
N GLY A 392 -10.79 -2.20 -25.99
CA GLY A 392 -11.50 -1.07 -26.58
C GLY A 392 -11.94 -1.36 -28.00
N LEU A 393 -13.25 -1.20 -28.28
CA LEU A 393 -13.85 -1.42 -29.60
C LEU A 393 -13.95 -0.13 -30.42
N SER A 394 -14.12 1.00 -29.75
CA SER A 394 -14.20 2.32 -30.36
C SER A 394 -12.87 3.08 -30.41
N VAL A 395 -11.88 2.66 -29.62
CA VAL A 395 -10.57 3.31 -29.50
C VAL A 395 -9.47 2.27 -29.50
N SER A 396 -8.59 2.32 -30.49
CA SER A 396 -7.47 1.39 -30.63
C SER A 396 -6.47 1.60 -29.48
N GLY A 397 -6.01 0.49 -28.86
CA GLY A 397 -5.04 0.51 -27.75
C GLY A 397 -5.62 0.75 -26.37
N ALA A 398 -6.93 1.05 -26.23
CA ALA A 398 -7.58 1.14 -24.92
C ALA A 398 -7.86 -0.27 -24.38
N GLN A 399 -7.60 -0.48 -23.09
CA GLN A 399 -7.80 -1.75 -22.39
C GLN A 399 -8.39 -1.52 -21.01
N ALA A 400 -9.58 -2.02 -20.74
CA ALA A 400 -10.12 -2.19 -19.39
C ALA A 400 -9.64 -3.54 -18.84
N ARG A 401 -9.15 -3.58 -17.60
CA ARG A 401 -8.64 -4.82 -17.01
C ARG A 401 -9.77 -5.84 -16.83
N PRO A 402 -9.71 -7.05 -17.45
CA PRO A 402 -10.68 -8.09 -17.19
C PRO A 402 -10.36 -8.84 -15.91
N TYR A 403 -11.40 -9.38 -15.27
CA TYR A 403 -11.32 -10.26 -14.12
C TYR A 403 -12.01 -11.58 -14.40
N GLU A 404 -11.51 -12.64 -13.82
CA GLU A 404 -12.13 -13.97 -13.90
C GLU A 404 -13.35 -14.02 -12.98
N VAL A 405 -14.48 -14.53 -13.50
CA VAL A 405 -15.73 -14.70 -12.75
C VAL A 405 -16.00 -16.17 -12.52
N GLY A 406 -16.14 -16.55 -11.25
CA GLY A 406 -16.58 -17.87 -10.80
C GLY A 406 -18.03 -17.83 -10.34
N ARG A 407 -18.74 -18.96 -10.49
CA ARG A 407 -20.11 -19.13 -9.99
C ARG A 407 -20.20 -20.37 -9.12
N ALA A 408 -20.80 -20.22 -7.93
CA ALA A 408 -21.12 -21.33 -7.03
C ALA A 408 -22.60 -21.25 -6.62
N GLY A 409 -23.43 -22.04 -7.28
CA GLY A 409 -24.89 -21.96 -7.11
C GLY A 409 -25.44 -20.63 -7.62
N GLU A 410 -26.01 -19.84 -6.72
CA GLU A 410 -26.51 -18.48 -7.02
C GLU A 410 -25.49 -17.38 -6.79
N ASP A 411 -24.36 -17.69 -6.18
CA ASP A 411 -23.36 -16.72 -5.80
C ASP A 411 -22.27 -16.57 -6.88
N LEU A 412 -21.89 -15.31 -7.15
CA LEU A 412 -20.85 -14.93 -8.09
C LEU A 412 -19.63 -14.46 -7.33
N PHE A 413 -18.48 -14.91 -7.76
CA PHE A 413 -17.17 -14.59 -7.19
C PHE A 413 -16.26 -14.01 -8.27
N ILE A 414 -15.38 -13.10 -7.89
CA ILE A 414 -14.39 -12.50 -8.77
C ILE A 414 -13.00 -12.82 -8.23
N LYS A 415 -12.12 -13.28 -9.11
CA LYS A 415 -10.71 -13.54 -8.82
C LYS A 415 -9.92 -12.23 -8.95
N VAL A 416 -9.31 -11.80 -7.84
CA VAL A 416 -8.60 -10.51 -7.74
C VAL A 416 -7.08 -10.70 -7.66
#